data_bcb0e29a98b1c649808b8665d5eb2fe8
#
_entry.id   bcb0e29a98b1c649808b8665d5eb2fe8
#
_cell.length_a   1.000
_cell.length_b   1.000
_cell.length_c   1.000
_cell.angle_alpha   90.00
_cell.angle_beta   90.00
_cell.angle_gamma   90.00
#
_symmetry.space_group_name_H-M   'P 1'
#
loop_
_entity.id
_entity.type
_entity.pdbx_description
1 polymer ?
#
loop_
_entity_poly.entity_id
_entity_poly.type
_entity_poly.pdbx_seq_one_letter_code
_entity_poly.pdbx_strand_id
1 'polypeptide(L)'
;AFMVFMGFDFTGGAGLSGEQEEGTVAVEHGGTINVLLMCTDEDGLRTDAIMLASYDTKENTVNMLSIPRDLRMYIGNRYQKINAAHAFETDGVIGGPTATCEAVTRLTGVPINYYIDFSFDAVAHVINELGPVEFTIPDIYGDGVGMVYDDPVQGLHINLPPGTYELDGTQVVHLLRYRKGNVDPDTGTYKSYPNGDADRIKIQQDFLKALVDQKLNISLIQKIPAIFTDVKNELRTNLTIKDVLRYSKYLNDFTSAGIHSETVPGDSTHDSSNGDVFVPNMHKLQTLVQEMFGVSGENMSYADPEETPELYSSGYMTLGGYVRSTDSGVLGSLRAS
;
A
#
# COMPACT_ATOMS: atom_id res chain seq x y z
N ALA A 1 -2.37 11.72 -5.80
CA ALA A 1 -3.70 11.32 -5.28
C ALA A 1 -3.61 10.92 -3.82
N PHE A 2 -2.76 9.99 -3.46
CA PHE A 2 -2.63 9.53 -2.09
C PHE A 2 -1.93 10.54 -1.17
N MET A 3 -1.00 11.34 -1.68
CA MET A 3 -0.47 12.50 -0.98
C MET A 3 -1.56 13.55 -0.71
N VAL A 4 -2.62 13.58 -1.53
CA VAL A 4 -3.83 14.39 -1.32
C VAL A 4 -4.71 13.84 -0.22
N PHE A 5 -4.82 12.53 -0.13
CA PHE A 5 -5.53 11.86 0.94
C PHE A 5 -4.93 12.15 2.33
N MET A 6 -3.65 12.52 2.38
CA MET A 6 -2.87 12.82 3.58
C MET A 6 -2.60 14.30 3.79
N GLY A 7 -3.48 15.11 3.34
CA GLY A 7 -3.46 16.53 3.32
C GLY A 7 -2.98 17.38 4.49
N PHE A 8 -2.64 18.69 4.26
CA PHE A 8 -2.09 19.61 5.27
C PHE A 8 -2.34 21.09 5.05
N ASP A 9 -2.58 21.85 6.11
CA ASP A 9 -2.29 23.28 6.20
C ASP A 9 -1.99 23.74 7.63
N PHE A 10 -1.18 24.79 7.75
CA PHE A 10 -0.69 25.32 9.00
C PHE A 10 -0.95 26.83 9.15
N THR A 11 -1.79 27.20 10.12
CA THR A 11 -1.74 28.54 10.71
C THR A 11 -1.90 28.46 12.21
N GLY A 12 -0.85 28.84 12.94
CA GLY A 12 -0.94 29.31 14.33
C GLY A 12 -0.37 28.37 15.40
N GLY A 13 0.70 28.86 15.96
CA GLY A 13 1.58 28.27 16.91
C GLY A 13 1.04 27.81 18.25
N ALA A 14 1.76 26.93 18.85
CA ALA A 14 2.28 26.95 20.23
C ALA A 14 2.98 25.63 20.51
N GLY A 15 4.13 25.69 21.12
CA GLY A 15 5.08 24.62 21.28
C GLY A 15 4.57 23.40 22.03
N LEU A 16 5.07 22.27 21.56
CA LEU A 16 5.22 21.07 22.35
C LEU A 16 6.67 20.57 22.14
N SER A 17 7.44 20.68 23.21
CA SER A 17 8.74 20.06 23.35
C SER A 17 8.58 18.55 23.46
N GLY A 18 8.95 17.83 22.44
CA GLY A 18 9.20 16.42 22.44
C GLY A 18 10.34 16.19 21.45
N GLU A 19 11.46 15.70 21.94
CA GLU A 19 12.61 15.33 21.15
C GLU A 19 12.15 14.24 20.16
N GLN A 20 11.89 14.63 18.92
CA GLN A 20 11.80 13.72 17.77
C GLN A 20 13.16 13.78 17.09
N GLU A 21 13.73 12.59 16.90
CA GLU A 21 14.93 12.43 16.09
C GLU A 21 14.78 13.18 14.78
N GLU A 22 15.80 13.91 14.38
CA GLU A 22 15.87 14.64 13.12
C GLU A 22 15.58 13.66 11.98
N GLY A 23 14.39 13.78 11.38
CA GLY A 23 14.00 13.01 10.23
C GLY A 23 15.03 13.20 9.12
N THR A 24 15.63 12.10 8.70
CA THR A 24 16.50 12.06 7.52
C THR A 24 15.76 12.70 6.37
N VAL A 25 16.35 13.76 5.80
CA VAL A 25 15.81 14.44 4.62
C VAL A 25 15.69 13.41 3.51
N ALA A 26 14.48 13.08 3.09
CA ALA A 26 14.27 12.19 1.97
C ALA A 26 14.97 12.75 0.75
N VAL A 27 15.92 12.02 0.20
CA VAL A 27 16.66 12.43 -0.99
C VAL A 27 15.74 12.22 -2.18
N GLU A 28 15.28 13.32 -2.76
CA GLU A 28 14.55 13.29 -4.04
C GLU A 28 15.49 12.72 -5.12
N HIS A 29 15.21 11.51 -5.58
CA HIS A 29 15.92 10.92 -6.70
C HIS A 29 15.31 11.48 -8.00
N GLY A 30 15.98 12.45 -8.61
CA GLY A 30 15.58 12.98 -9.92
C GLY A 30 14.26 13.75 -9.98
N GLY A 31 13.60 14.01 -8.84
CA GLY A 31 12.28 14.66 -8.75
C GLY A 31 11.13 13.70 -8.47
N THR A 32 11.42 12.42 -8.23
CA THR A 32 10.42 11.41 -7.84
C THR A 32 10.40 11.18 -6.34
N ILE A 33 9.20 10.90 -5.82
CA ILE A 33 8.95 10.59 -4.41
C ILE A 33 8.23 9.26 -4.33
N ASN A 34 8.88 8.26 -3.73
CA ASN A 34 8.36 6.92 -3.63
C ASN A 34 7.74 6.70 -2.25
N VAL A 35 6.47 6.32 -2.23
CA VAL A 35 5.68 6.11 -1.01
C VAL A 35 5.12 4.70 -1.02
N LEU A 36 5.33 3.95 0.06
CA LEU A 36 4.68 2.67 0.25
C LEU A 36 3.40 2.84 1.05
N LEU A 37 2.30 2.44 0.47
CA LEU A 37 0.98 2.46 1.07
C LEU A 37 0.64 1.06 1.55
N MET A 38 0.26 0.95 2.81
CA MET A 38 -0.12 -0.31 3.44
C MET A 38 -1.43 -0.14 4.18
N CYS A 39 -2.30 -1.13 4.07
CA CYS A 39 -3.45 -1.24 4.93
C CYS A 39 -3.30 -2.51 5.76
N THR A 40 -3.29 -2.37 7.07
CA THR A 40 -3.17 -3.50 7.99
C THR A 40 -4.53 -4.04 8.41
N ASP A 41 -4.55 -5.33 8.77
CA ASP A 41 -5.70 -5.97 9.42
C ASP A 41 -5.99 -5.38 10.82
N GLU A 42 -7.09 -5.81 11.43
CA GLU A 42 -7.52 -5.31 12.75
C GLU A 42 -6.48 -5.54 13.84
N ASP A 43 -5.71 -6.63 13.75
CA ASP A 43 -4.64 -6.93 14.71
C ASP A 43 -3.40 -6.06 14.45
N GLY A 44 -3.34 -5.32 13.34
CA GLY A 44 -2.21 -4.49 12.93
C GLY A 44 -0.94 -5.29 12.61
N LEU A 45 -1.07 -6.61 12.41
CA LEU A 45 0.06 -7.52 12.23
C LEU A 45 0.36 -7.81 10.76
N ARG A 46 -0.66 -7.91 9.90
CA ARG A 46 -0.49 -8.25 8.49
C ARG A 46 -1.05 -7.16 7.59
N THR A 47 -0.43 -7.00 6.44
CA THR A 47 -0.92 -6.07 5.43
C THR A 47 -1.94 -6.76 4.52
N ASP A 48 -3.14 -6.16 4.41
CA ASP A 48 -4.20 -6.59 3.49
C ASP A 48 -4.11 -5.93 2.12
N ALA A 49 -3.49 -4.76 2.04
CA ALA A 49 -3.14 -4.10 0.80
C ALA A 49 -1.71 -3.54 0.87
N ILE A 50 -0.97 -3.67 -0.22
CA ILE A 50 0.39 -3.14 -0.38
C ILE A 50 0.47 -2.49 -1.76
N MET A 51 0.84 -1.22 -1.81
CA MET A 51 0.91 -0.46 -3.04
C MET A 51 2.11 0.49 -3.01
N LEU A 52 3.00 0.37 -3.99
CA LEU A 52 4.11 1.29 -4.18
C LEU A 52 3.67 2.40 -5.13
N ALA A 53 3.68 3.64 -4.65
CA ALA A 53 3.36 4.82 -5.45
C ALA A 53 4.62 5.67 -5.64
N SER A 54 4.89 6.08 -6.87
CA SER A 54 5.96 7.02 -7.24
C SER A 54 5.36 8.26 -7.86
N TYR A 55 5.53 9.40 -7.21
CA TYR A 55 5.07 10.68 -7.71
C TYR A 55 6.22 11.42 -8.40
N ASP A 56 6.06 11.69 -9.70
CA ASP A 56 6.97 12.56 -10.45
C ASP A 56 6.51 14.02 -10.31
N THR A 57 7.33 14.83 -9.63
CA THR A 57 7.03 16.24 -9.36
C THR A 57 7.18 17.14 -10.58
N LYS A 58 7.80 16.68 -11.66
CA LYS A 58 8.00 17.43 -12.91
C LYS A 58 6.85 17.18 -13.88
N GLU A 59 6.53 15.90 -14.08
CA GLU A 59 5.46 15.48 -14.99
C GLU A 59 4.09 15.53 -14.34
N ASN A 60 4.02 15.72 -13.01
CA ASN A 60 2.80 15.68 -12.21
C ASN A 60 1.99 14.39 -12.40
N THR A 61 2.68 13.26 -12.39
CA THR A 61 2.12 11.92 -12.58
C THR A 61 2.42 11.02 -11.38
N VAL A 62 1.58 10.03 -11.18
CA VAL A 62 1.78 8.97 -10.16
C VAL A 62 1.79 7.62 -10.84
N ASN A 63 2.88 6.89 -10.70
CA ASN A 63 2.96 5.50 -11.07
C ASN A 63 2.67 4.65 -9.82
N MET A 64 1.73 3.72 -9.92
CA MET A 64 1.26 2.88 -8.81
C MET A 64 1.41 1.41 -9.15
N LEU A 65 2.16 0.68 -8.34
CA LEU A 65 2.35 -0.76 -8.47
C LEU A 65 1.68 -1.46 -7.28
N SER A 66 0.60 -2.16 -7.55
CA SER A 66 -0.08 -3.01 -6.57
C SER A 66 0.68 -4.33 -6.39
N ILE A 67 0.92 -4.71 -5.15
CA ILE A 67 1.66 -5.92 -4.79
C ILE A 67 0.69 -6.89 -4.13
N PRO A 68 0.43 -8.06 -4.75
CA PRO A 68 -0.43 -9.07 -4.16
C PRO A 68 0.07 -9.47 -2.76
N ARG A 69 -0.78 -9.39 -1.75
CA ARG A 69 -0.42 -9.70 -0.36
C ARG A 69 0.07 -11.14 -0.15
N ASP A 70 -0.40 -12.04 -1.01
CA ASP A 70 -0.02 -13.45 -1.01
C ASP A 70 1.25 -13.74 -1.83
N LEU A 71 1.97 -12.68 -2.29
CA LEU A 71 3.22 -12.82 -3.04
C LEU A 71 4.23 -13.59 -2.20
N ARG A 72 4.74 -14.71 -2.77
CA ARG A 72 5.72 -15.57 -2.13
C ARG A 72 7.09 -14.90 -2.15
N MET A 73 7.68 -14.74 -0.98
CA MET A 73 8.96 -14.09 -0.81
C MET A 73 9.76 -14.73 0.33
N TYR A 74 11.08 -14.71 0.24
CA TYR A 74 11.95 -15.14 1.33
C TYR A 74 12.07 -14.01 2.37
N ILE A 75 11.56 -14.24 3.57
CA ILE A 75 11.54 -13.27 4.66
C ILE A 75 12.07 -13.96 5.92
N GLY A 76 13.07 -13.33 6.54
CA GLY A 76 13.77 -13.93 7.66
C GLY A 76 14.61 -15.12 7.20
N ASN A 77 14.11 -16.33 7.44
CA ASN A 77 14.82 -17.57 7.15
C ASN A 77 13.95 -18.60 6.39
N ARG A 78 12.85 -18.16 5.77
CA ARG A 78 11.92 -19.05 5.05
C ARG A 78 11.11 -18.29 4.00
N TYR A 79 10.58 -19.06 3.06
CA TYR A 79 9.56 -18.55 2.15
C TYR A 79 8.23 -18.37 2.87
N GLN A 80 7.61 -17.22 2.69
CA GLN A 80 6.28 -16.90 3.19
C GLN A 80 5.63 -15.80 2.33
N LYS A 81 4.37 -15.46 2.62
CA LYS A 81 3.67 -14.38 1.93
C LYS A 81 4.24 -13.03 2.32
N ILE A 82 4.31 -12.08 1.37
CA ILE A 82 4.89 -10.75 1.62
C ILE A 82 4.16 -9.99 2.74
N ASN A 83 2.86 -10.21 2.93
CA ASN A 83 2.10 -9.59 4.00
C ASN A 83 2.58 -9.99 5.41
N ALA A 84 3.31 -11.09 5.54
CA ALA A 84 3.92 -11.51 6.79
C ALA A 84 5.18 -10.70 7.15
N ALA A 85 5.76 -9.94 6.20
CA ALA A 85 6.91 -9.08 6.49
C ALA A 85 6.62 -8.08 7.59
N HIS A 86 5.40 -7.55 7.61
CA HIS A 86 4.94 -6.61 8.62
C HIS A 86 4.93 -7.19 10.04
N ALA A 87 4.49 -8.44 10.18
CA ALA A 87 4.45 -9.16 11.46
C ALA A 87 5.76 -9.85 11.82
N PHE A 88 6.77 -9.82 10.93
CA PHE A 88 8.00 -10.56 11.14
C PHE A 88 8.78 -10.01 12.33
N GLU A 89 9.07 -10.88 13.29
CA GLU A 89 9.78 -10.53 14.52
C GLU A 89 11.25 -10.93 14.40
N THR A 90 12.14 -10.01 14.74
CA THR A 90 13.57 -10.27 14.86
C THR A 90 14.02 -9.77 16.25
N ASP A 91 14.60 -10.67 17.05
CA ASP A 91 15.11 -10.36 18.38
C ASP A 91 14.08 -9.70 19.33
N GLY A 92 12.81 -10.12 19.24
CA GLY A 92 11.72 -9.57 20.05
C GLY A 92 11.15 -8.24 19.54
N VAL A 93 11.57 -7.77 18.36
CA VAL A 93 11.08 -6.54 17.74
C VAL A 93 10.29 -6.88 16.47
N ILE A 94 9.03 -6.46 16.44
CA ILE A 94 8.18 -6.57 15.25
C ILE A 94 8.66 -5.57 14.20
N GLY A 95 8.92 -6.04 12.99
CA GLY A 95 9.45 -5.23 11.88
C GLY A 95 8.52 -4.12 11.41
N GLY A 96 7.21 -4.34 11.45
CA GLY A 96 6.19 -3.36 11.10
C GLY A 96 6.33 -2.81 9.67
N PRO A 97 5.96 -1.53 9.48
CA PRO A 97 6.04 -0.89 8.16
C PRO A 97 7.43 -0.93 7.54
N THR A 98 8.48 -0.82 8.35
CA THR A 98 9.87 -0.80 7.87
C THR A 98 10.26 -2.13 7.22
N ALA A 99 9.91 -3.26 7.85
CA ALA A 99 10.20 -4.57 7.27
C ALA A 99 9.44 -4.81 5.95
N THR A 100 8.22 -4.27 5.84
CA THR A 100 7.48 -4.31 4.59
C THR A 100 8.14 -3.45 3.52
N CYS A 101 8.63 -2.25 3.86
CA CYS A 101 9.41 -1.40 2.93
C CYS A 101 10.65 -2.13 2.43
N GLU A 102 11.37 -2.81 3.31
CA GLU A 102 12.56 -3.60 2.95
C GLU A 102 12.20 -4.74 1.98
N ALA A 103 11.12 -5.47 2.27
CA ALA A 103 10.66 -6.55 1.39
C ALA A 103 10.26 -6.02 0.01
N VAL A 104 9.53 -4.90 -0.05
CA VAL A 104 9.12 -4.28 -1.31
C VAL A 104 10.32 -3.72 -2.08
N THR A 105 11.26 -3.06 -1.41
CA THR A 105 12.49 -2.59 -2.07
C THR A 105 13.28 -3.74 -2.65
N ARG A 106 13.40 -4.86 -1.94
CA ARG A 106 14.07 -6.04 -2.44
C ARG A 106 13.34 -6.66 -3.65
N LEU A 107 12.01 -6.67 -3.62
CA LEU A 107 11.21 -7.16 -4.74
C LEU A 107 11.34 -6.30 -5.99
N THR A 108 11.35 -4.97 -5.84
CA THR A 108 11.21 -4.01 -6.94
C THR A 108 12.49 -3.25 -7.28
N GLY A 109 13.48 -3.27 -6.41
CA GLY A 109 14.67 -2.40 -6.54
C GLY A 109 14.39 -0.91 -6.34
N VAL A 110 13.13 -0.51 -6.10
CA VAL A 110 12.74 0.89 -5.93
C VAL A 110 13.00 1.37 -4.51
N PRO A 111 13.80 2.42 -4.28
CA PRO A 111 13.99 2.99 -2.96
C PRO A 111 12.71 3.65 -2.47
N ILE A 112 12.30 3.37 -1.24
CA ILE A 112 11.09 3.93 -0.62
C ILE A 112 11.48 5.11 0.26
N ASN A 113 10.95 6.31 -0.03
CA ASN A 113 11.21 7.53 0.74
C ASN A 113 10.30 7.61 1.97
N TYR A 114 9.03 7.30 1.78
CA TYR A 114 8.02 7.37 2.84
C TYR A 114 7.17 6.12 2.84
N TYR A 115 6.56 5.86 3.99
CA TYR A 115 5.48 4.89 4.08
C TYR A 115 4.27 5.50 4.78
N ILE A 116 3.12 4.91 4.49
CA ILE A 116 1.88 5.17 5.18
C ILE A 116 1.22 3.82 5.41
N ASP A 117 1.08 3.48 6.66
CA ASP A 117 0.40 2.29 7.11
C ASP A 117 -0.83 2.71 7.90
N PHE A 118 -1.98 2.32 7.43
CA PHE A 118 -3.28 2.74 7.94
C PHE A 118 -4.18 1.55 8.23
N SER A 119 -5.04 1.70 9.23
CA SER A 119 -6.13 0.77 9.51
C SER A 119 -7.33 1.06 8.61
N PHE A 120 -8.26 0.12 8.51
CA PHE A 120 -9.54 0.36 7.83
C PHE A 120 -10.37 1.45 8.52
N ASP A 121 -10.25 1.61 9.85
CA ASP A 121 -10.92 2.69 10.58
C ASP A 121 -10.38 4.06 10.18
N ALA A 122 -9.06 4.18 9.99
CA ALA A 122 -8.45 5.41 9.47
C ALA A 122 -8.98 5.74 8.06
N VAL A 123 -9.16 4.74 7.19
CA VAL A 123 -9.78 4.95 5.87
C VAL A 123 -11.20 5.48 6.01
N ALA A 124 -12.02 4.83 6.84
CA ALA A 124 -13.40 5.25 7.05
C ALA A 124 -13.46 6.70 7.59
N HIS A 125 -12.62 7.02 8.57
CA HIS A 125 -12.54 8.35 9.16
C HIS A 125 -12.21 9.40 8.10
N VAL A 126 -11.14 9.19 7.33
CA VAL A 126 -10.73 10.13 6.27
C VAL A 126 -11.82 10.33 5.22
N ILE A 127 -12.48 9.24 4.76
CA ILE A 127 -13.57 9.38 3.79
C ILE A 127 -14.74 10.20 4.38
N ASN A 128 -15.08 9.99 5.65
CA ASN A 128 -16.14 10.75 6.30
C ASN A 128 -15.80 12.25 6.38
N GLU A 129 -14.54 12.61 6.66
CA GLU A 129 -14.06 14.00 6.65
C GLU A 129 -14.06 14.62 5.23
N LEU A 130 -13.77 13.83 4.20
CA LEU A 130 -13.81 14.25 2.80
C LEU A 130 -15.23 14.35 2.24
N GLY A 131 -16.19 13.72 2.90
CA GLY A 131 -17.54 13.50 2.43
C GLY A 131 -17.67 12.30 1.46
N PRO A 132 -18.89 11.82 1.25
CA PRO A 132 -19.15 10.59 0.49
C PRO A 132 -18.62 10.69 -0.95
N VAL A 133 -18.23 9.54 -1.52
CA VAL A 133 -17.63 9.41 -2.84
C VAL A 133 -18.60 8.67 -3.75
N GLU A 134 -18.99 9.26 -4.87
CA GLU A 134 -19.78 8.59 -5.89
C GLU A 134 -18.95 7.48 -6.54
N PHE A 135 -19.43 6.26 -6.50
CA PHE A 135 -18.78 5.12 -7.12
C PHE A 135 -19.79 4.11 -7.67
N THR A 136 -19.45 3.53 -8.80
CA THR A 136 -20.27 2.46 -9.42
C THR A 136 -19.78 1.11 -8.96
N ILE A 137 -20.57 0.43 -8.13
CA ILE A 137 -20.31 -0.94 -7.71
C ILE A 137 -20.67 -1.87 -8.86
N PRO A 138 -19.70 -2.68 -9.36
CA PRO A 138 -19.96 -3.56 -10.50
C PRO A 138 -20.84 -4.74 -10.11
N ASP A 139 -21.63 -5.23 -11.05
CA ASP A 139 -22.30 -6.53 -10.94
C ASP A 139 -21.29 -7.64 -11.27
N ILE A 140 -20.49 -8.02 -10.28
CA ILE A 140 -19.36 -8.94 -10.43
C ILE A 140 -19.79 -10.32 -10.93
N TYR A 141 -21.01 -10.73 -10.55
CA TYR A 141 -21.53 -12.08 -10.81
C TYR A 141 -22.62 -12.11 -11.87
N GLY A 142 -23.11 -10.93 -12.31
CA GLY A 142 -24.20 -10.81 -13.28
C GLY A 142 -25.56 -11.28 -12.75
N ASP A 143 -25.72 -11.31 -11.42
CA ASP A 143 -26.93 -11.79 -10.75
C ASP A 143 -27.73 -10.69 -10.05
N GLY A 144 -27.23 -9.46 -10.09
CA GLY A 144 -27.86 -8.30 -9.45
C GLY A 144 -27.77 -8.28 -7.93
N VAL A 145 -27.08 -9.23 -7.29
CA VAL A 145 -26.92 -9.30 -5.83
C VAL A 145 -25.76 -8.45 -5.34
N GLY A 146 -24.63 -8.50 -6.05
CA GLY A 146 -23.44 -7.71 -5.75
C GLY A 146 -22.57 -8.31 -4.65
N MET A 147 -21.92 -7.44 -3.86
CA MET A 147 -20.96 -7.82 -2.83
C MET A 147 -21.66 -8.07 -1.51
N VAL A 148 -21.89 -9.33 -1.17
CA VAL A 148 -22.52 -9.74 0.11
C VAL A 148 -21.57 -10.68 0.86
N TYR A 149 -21.18 -10.28 2.06
CA TYR A 149 -20.35 -11.08 2.96
C TYR A 149 -20.66 -10.75 4.41
N ASP A 150 -20.79 -11.79 5.24
CA ASP A 150 -21.08 -11.68 6.66
C ASP A 150 -20.05 -12.48 7.47
N ASP A 151 -19.32 -11.80 8.35
CA ASP A 151 -18.38 -12.39 9.29
C ASP A 151 -18.63 -11.84 10.70
N PRO A 152 -19.48 -12.51 11.47
CA PRO A 152 -19.82 -12.08 12.83
C PRO A 152 -18.62 -12.06 13.79
N VAL A 153 -17.55 -12.85 13.51
CA VAL A 153 -16.36 -12.90 14.36
C VAL A 153 -15.56 -11.60 14.24
N GLN A 154 -15.49 -11.05 13.01
CA GLN A 154 -14.86 -9.76 12.75
C GLN A 154 -15.83 -8.57 12.81
N GLY A 155 -17.09 -8.79 13.13
CA GLY A 155 -18.12 -7.74 13.07
C GLY A 155 -18.31 -7.15 11.66
N LEU A 156 -17.95 -7.90 10.61
CA LEU A 156 -17.95 -7.41 9.24
C LEU A 156 -19.22 -7.84 8.50
N HIS A 157 -20.03 -6.86 8.11
CA HIS A 157 -21.31 -7.06 7.42
C HIS A 157 -21.31 -6.26 6.11
N ILE A 158 -20.88 -6.89 5.01
CA ILE A 158 -20.83 -6.25 3.69
C ILE A 158 -22.14 -6.53 2.95
N ASN A 159 -22.78 -5.46 2.48
CA ASN A 159 -23.93 -5.52 1.60
C ASN A 159 -23.89 -4.33 0.65
N LEU A 160 -23.29 -4.54 -0.52
CA LEU A 160 -23.10 -3.52 -1.54
C LEU A 160 -23.70 -4.03 -2.87
N PRO A 161 -24.97 -3.73 -3.16
CA PRO A 161 -25.61 -4.12 -4.41
C PRO A 161 -25.00 -3.36 -5.60
N PRO A 162 -25.08 -3.93 -6.83
CA PRO A 162 -24.61 -3.25 -8.03
C PRO A 162 -25.34 -1.93 -8.25
N GLY A 163 -24.63 -0.92 -8.73
CA GLY A 163 -25.21 0.40 -9.01
C GLY A 163 -24.30 1.55 -8.62
N THR A 164 -24.71 2.77 -8.89
CA THR A 164 -23.96 3.98 -8.56
C THR A 164 -24.52 4.58 -7.26
N TYR A 165 -23.64 4.77 -6.28
CA TYR A 165 -23.98 5.28 -4.94
C TYR A 165 -22.95 6.29 -4.47
N GLU A 166 -23.36 7.17 -3.57
CA GLU A 166 -22.47 7.97 -2.75
C GLU A 166 -22.05 7.11 -1.53
N LEU A 167 -20.82 6.62 -1.54
CA LEU A 167 -20.27 5.75 -0.50
C LEU A 167 -19.70 6.57 0.65
N ASP A 168 -20.16 6.31 1.86
CA ASP A 168 -19.54 6.79 3.09
C ASP A 168 -18.28 5.98 3.47
N GLY A 169 -17.60 6.37 4.55
CA GLY A 169 -16.37 5.71 4.99
C GLY A 169 -16.55 4.22 5.28
N THR A 170 -17.67 3.81 5.88
CA THR A 170 -17.96 2.40 6.17
C THR A 170 -18.19 1.61 4.89
N GLN A 171 -18.94 2.14 3.96
CA GLN A 171 -19.20 1.51 2.67
C GLN A 171 -17.93 1.40 1.82
N VAL A 172 -17.05 2.41 1.87
CA VAL A 172 -15.74 2.36 1.23
C VAL A 172 -14.89 1.25 1.82
N VAL A 173 -14.83 1.11 3.14
CA VAL A 173 -14.13 0.00 3.79
C VAL A 173 -14.71 -1.35 3.38
N HIS A 174 -16.02 -1.48 3.30
CA HIS A 174 -16.67 -2.69 2.81
C HIS A 174 -16.25 -3.02 1.35
N LEU A 175 -16.22 -2.01 0.47
CA LEU A 175 -15.77 -2.15 -0.92
C LEU A 175 -14.32 -2.64 -0.99
N LEU A 176 -13.42 -2.07 -0.19
CA LEU A 176 -11.99 -2.40 -0.20
C LEU A 176 -11.69 -3.77 0.42
N ARG A 177 -12.51 -4.20 1.40
CA ARG A 177 -12.34 -5.48 2.12
C ARG A 177 -13.00 -6.66 1.41
N TYR A 178 -13.98 -6.43 0.55
CA TYR A 178 -14.69 -7.53 -0.10
C TYR A 178 -13.75 -8.39 -0.95
N ARG A 179 -13.84 -9.71 -0.80
CA ARG A 179 -13.05 -10.72 -1.55
C ARG A 179 -13.90 -11.84 -2.12
N LYS A 180 -14.88 -12.27 -1.34
CA LYS A 180 -15.76 -13.40 -1.64
C LYS A 180 -17.04 -13.29 -0.84
N GLY A 181 -18.09 -13.95 -1.32
CA GLY A 181 -19.32 -14.13 -0.58
C GLY A 181 -19.21 -15.22 0.50
N ASN A 182 -20.26 -15.35 1.27
CA ASN A 182 -20.38 -16.43 2.25
C ASN A 182 -20.45 -17.79 1.55
N VAL A 183 -20.10 -18.82 2.32
CA VAL A 183 -20.29 -20.21 1.87
C VAL A 183 -21.79 -20.49 1.78
N ASP A 184 -22.24 -20.93 0.63
CA ASP A 184 -23.60 -21.40 0.41
C ASP A 184 -23.79 -22.72 1.21
N PRO A 185 -24.72 -22.78 2.15
CA PRO A 185 -24.90 -23.95 3.02
C PRO A 185 -25.36 -25.20 2.26
N ASP A 186 -26.02 -25.02 1.11
CA ASP A 186 -26.56 -26.13 0.34
C ASP A 186 -25.52 -26.77 -0.59
N THR A 187 -24.63 -25.96 -1.13
CA THR A 187 -23.61 -26.40 -2.11
C THR A 187 -22.20 -26.51 -1.53
N GLY A 188 -21.93 -25.89 -0.38
CA GLY A 188 -20.60 -25.78 0.21
C GLY A 188 -19.61 -24.92 -0.58
N THR A 189 -20.11 -24.17 -1.58
CA THR A 189 -19.30 -23.30 -2.42
C THR A 189 -19.51 -21.84 -2.03
N TYR A 190 -18.65 -20.96 -2.50
CA TYR A 190 -18.79 -19.51 -2.35
C TYR A 190 -18.49 -18.80 -3.66
N LYS A 191 -19.10 -17.64 -3.85
CA LYS A 191 -18.79 -16.74 -4.96
C LYS A 191 -17.51 -15.96 -4.64
N SER A 192 -16.60 -15.84 -5.58
CA SER A 192 -15.41 -15.00 -5.48
C SER A 192 -15.25 -14.20 -6.75
N TYR A 193 -14.39 -13.23 -6.74
CA TYR A 193 -14.04 -12.50 -7.96
C TYR A 193 -13.60 -13.48 -9.06
N PRO A 194 -14.06 -13.30 -10.31
CA PRO A 194 -13.74 -14.20 -11.42
C PRO A 194 -12.25 -14.37 -11.67
N ASN A 195 -11.48 -13.29 -11.54
CA ASN A 195 -10.02 -13.28 -11.68
C ASN A 195 -9.30 -13.17 -10.32
N GLY A 196 -9.97 -13.54 -9.23
CA GLY A 196 -9.41 -13.54 -7.88
C GLY A 196 -8.99 -12.16 -7.39
N ASP A 197 -7.79 -12.06 -6.83
CA ASP A 197 -7.29 -10.83 -6.23
C ASP A 197 -7.05 -9.68 -7.24
N ALA A 198 -6.86 -10.00 -8.52
CA ALA A 198 -6.68 -9.01 -9.58
C ALA A 198 -7.91 -8.10 -9.75
N ASP A 199 -9.12 -8.68 -9.68
CA ASP A 199 -10.35 -7.88 -9.77
C ASP A 199 -10.52 -6.98 -8.55
N ARG A 200 -10.16 -7.45 -7.36
CA ARG A 200 -10.16 -6.63 -6.14
C ARG A 200 -9.21 -5.45 -6.27
N ILE A 201 -7.98 -5.71 -6.68
CA ILE A 201 -6.96 -4.66 -6.90
C ILE A 201 -7.47 -3.63 -7.91
N LYS A 202 -8.10 -4.09 -9.00
CA LYS A 202 -8.68 -3.18 -9.98
C LYS A 202 -9.76 -2.28 -9.38
N ILE A 203 -10.66 -2.80 -8.59
CA ILE A 203 -11.70 -2.01 -7.91
C ILE A 203 -11.07 -0.99 -6.95
N GLN A 204 -10.04 -1.37 -6.21
CA GLN A 204 -9.31 -0.45 -5.34
C GLN A 204 -8.65 0.69 -6.13
N GLN A 205 -8.06 0.39 -7.27
CA GLN A 205 -7.46 1.40 -8.17
C GLN A 205 -8.53 2.31 -8.79
N ASP A 206 -9.65 1.75 -9.25
CA ASP A 206 -10.75 2.52 -9.84
C ASP A 206 -11.40 3.44 -8.79
N PHE A 207 -11.60 2.95 -7.56
CA PHE A 207 -12.08 3.76 -6.44
C PHE A 207 -11.13 4.92 -6.12
N LEU A 208 -9.83 4.66 -6.08
CA LEU A 208 -8.83 5.69 -5.83
C LEU A 208 -8.88 6.80 -6.88
N LYS A 209 -9.04 6.45 -8.17
CA LYS A 209 -9.22 7.44 -9.25
C LYS A 209 -10.48 8.28 -9.05
N ALA A 210 -11.61 7.63 -8.73
CA ALA A 210 -12.85 8.32 -8.44
C ALA A 210 -12.74 9.28 -7.23
N LEU A 211 -12.06 8.87 -6.18
CA LEU A 211 -11.77 9.70 -5.02
C LEU A 211 -10.96 10.94 -5.40
N VAL A 212 -9.93 10.78 -6.21
CA VAL A 212 -9.10 11.90 -6.69
C VAL A 212 -9.93 12.89 -7.49
N ASP A 213 -10.67 12.42 -8.47
CA ASP A 213 -11.44 13.28 -9.38
C ASP A 213 -12.52 14.08 -8.63
N GLN A 214 -13.12 13.48 -7.61
CA GLN A 214 -14.22 14.12 -6.89
C GLN A 214 -13.75 15.01 -5.73
N LYS A 215 -12.67 14.62 -5.05
CA LYS A 215 -12.28 15.28 -3.80
C LYS A 215 -11.05 16.16 -3.93
N LEU A 216 -10.18 15.93 -4.93
CA LEU A 216 -9.00 16.73 -5.09
C LEU A 216 -9.36 18.12 -5.65
N ASN A 217 -9.36 19.11 -4.78
CA ASN A 217 -9.58 20.51 -5.13
C ASN A 217 -8.85 21.41 -4.14
N ILE A 218 -8.73 22.70 -4.47
CA ILE A 218 -8.05 23.72 -3.65
C ILE A 218 -8.62 23.79 -2.23
N SER A 219 -9.94 23.61 -2.08
CA SER A 219 -10.59 23.64 -0.77
C SER A 219 -10.18 22.44 0.09
N LEU A 220 -9.96 21.26 -0.51
CA LEU A 220 -9.42 20.12 0.20
C LEU A 220 -7.98 20.37 0.62
N ILE A 221 -7.14 20.86 -0.26
CA ILE A 221 -5.73 21.13 0.03
C ILE A 221 -5.59 21.97 1.31
N GLN A 222 -6.52 22.88 1.56
CA GLN A 222 -6.56 23.69 2.80
C GLN A 222 -7.00 22.92 4.06
N LYS A 223 -7.80 21.87 3.90
CA LYS A 223 -8.30 21.04 5.03
C LYS A 223 -7.36 19.92 5.43
N ILE A 224 -6.47 19.58 4.56
CA ILE A 224 -5.52 18.48 4.64
C ILE A 224 -4.78 18.38 6.00
N PRO A 225 -4.36 19.48 6.73
CA PRO A 225 -3.70 19.34 8.02
C PRO A 225 -4.62 19.02 9.18
N ALA A 226 -5.82 19.55 9.13
CA ALA A 226 -6.80 19.20 10.14
C ALA A 226 -7.04 17.69 10.07
N ILE A 227 -7.37 17.18 8.87
CA ILE A 227 -7.59 15.75 8.64
C ILE A 227 -6.40 14.90 9.11
N PHE A 228 -5.17 15.28 8.76
CA PHE A 228 -4.01 14.51 9.23
C PHE A 228 -3.85 14.55 10.76
N THR A 229 -4.05 15.72 11.37
CA THR A 229 -3.96 15.83 12.82
C THR A 229 -5.00 14.95 13.51
N ASP A 230 -6.17 14.83 12.91
CA ASP A 230 -7.26 14.03 13.45
C ASP A 230 -6.97 12.53 13.31
N VAL A 231 -6.44 12.08 12.16
CA VAL A 231 -6.17 10.66 11.89
C VAL A 231 -4.75 10.20 12.23
N LYS A 232 -3.82 11.09 12.58
CA LYS A 232 -2.40 10.74 12.79
C LYS A 232 -2.16 9.63 13.81
N ASN A 233 -3.06 9.49 14.78
CA ASN A 233 -2.97 8.44 15.81
C ASN A 233 -3.46 7.07 15.31
N GLU A 234 -4.14 7.06 14.17
CA GLU A 234 -4.65 5.87 13.48
C GLU A 234 -3.71 5.44 12.34
N LEU A 235 -2.62 6.19 12.14
CA LEU A 235 -1.63 5.97 11.09
C LEU A 235 -0.25 5.71 11.67
N ARG A 236 0.49 4.83 11.01
CA ARG A 236 1.94 4.72 11.20
C ARG A 236 2.64 5.25 9.94
N THR A 237 3.43 6.30 10.09
CA THR A 237 4.12 6.93 8.96
C THR A 237 5.39 7.63 9.41
N ASN A 238 6.38 7.68 8.52
CA ASN A 238 7.57 8.51 8.68
C ASN A 238 7.43 9.89 8.01
N LEU A 239 6.26 10.17 7.39
CA LEU A 239 5.97 11.51 6.88
C LEU A 239 5.85 12.51 8.02
N THR A 240 6.53 13.64 7.88
CA THR A 240 6.36 14.78 8.78
C THR A 240 5.41 15.81 8.18
N ILE A 241 4.86 16.68 9.04
CA ILE A 241 4.06 17.82 8.60
C ILE A 241 4.79 18.68 7.57
N LYS A 242 6.12 18.82 7.73
CA LYS A 242 6.95 19.60 6.80
C LYS A 242 7.04 18.98 5.42
N ASP A 243 7.11 17.65 5.35
CA ASP A 243 7.18 16.92 4.08
C ASP A 243 5.91 17.11 3.29
N VAL A 244 4.80 17.02 3.96
CA VAL A 244 3.50 17.12 3.32
C VAL A 244 3.22 18.55 2.87
N LEU A 245 3.55 19.58 3.66
CA LEU A 245 3.50 20.97 3.22
C LEU A 245 4.41 21.23 2.00
N ARG A 246 5.56 20.58 1.97
CA ARG A 246 6.47 20.66 0.82
C ARG A 246 5.83 20.14 -0.44
N TYR A 247 5.11 19.02 -0.36
CA TYR A 247 4.58 18.30 -1.52
C TYR A 247 3.15 18.72 -1.90
N SER A 248 2.37 19.28 -0.98
CA SER A 248 1.00 19.74 -1.26
C SER A 248 0.90 20.76 -2.40
N LYS A 249 1.93 21.57 -2.61
CA LYS A 249 1.99 22.56 -3.70
C LYS A 249 1.86 21.94 -5.10
N TYR A 250 2.24 20.67 -5.27
CA TYR A 250 2.16 19.98 -6.56
C TYR A 250 0.77 19.43 -6.86
N LEU A 251 -0.14 19.46 -5.89
CA LEU A 251 -1.46 18.84 -6.02
C LEU A 251 -2.48 19.72 -6.76
N ASN A 252 -2.21 21.01 -6.93
CA ASN A 252 -3.17 21.95 -7.53
C ASN A 252 -3.56 21.58 -8.96
N ASP A 253 -2.65 20.98 -9.71
CA ASP A 253 -2.83 20.62 -11.11
C ASP A 253 -2.91 19.11 -11.34
N PHE A 254 -2.99 18.32 -10.26
CA PHE A 254 -3.03 16.86 -10.34
C PHE A 254 -4.46 16.37 -10.63
N THR A 255 -4.58 15.42 -11.53
CA THR A 255 -5.85 14.75 -11.88
C THR A 255 -5.67 13.25 -11.94
N SER A 256 -6.76 12.48 -11.93
CA SER A 256 -6.70 11.01 -12.07
C SER A 256 -6.11 10.54 -13.40
N ALA A 257 -6.15 11.38 -14.44
CA ALA A 257 -5.50 11.10 -15.72
C ALA A 257 -3.97 10.93 -15.59
N GLY A 258 -3.35 11.55 -14.57
CA GLY A 258 -1.94 11.36 -14.23
C GLY A 258 -1.65 10.10 -13.42
N ILE A 259 -2.65 9.25 -13.11
CA ILE A 259 -2.46 8.01 -12.36
C ILE A 259 -2.31 6.83 -13.32
N HIS A 260 -1.13 6.22 -13.32
CA HIS A 260 -0.82 4.99 -14.03
C HIS A 260 -0.73 3.85 -13.02
N SER A 261 -1.59 2.85 -13.15
CA SER A 261 -1.69 1.76 -12.17
C SER A 261 -1.45 0.41 -12.83
N GLU A 262 -0.54 -0.36 -12.26
CA GLU A 262 -0.22 -1.71 -12.68
C GLU A 262 -0.20 -2.65 -11.47
N THR A 263 -0.16 -3.94 -11.72
CA THR A 263 -0.02 -4.97 -10.69
C THR A 263 1.22 -5.79 -10.97
N VAL A 264 1.93 -6.22 -9.94
CA VAL A 264 3.06 -7.15 -10.09
C VAL A 264 2.66 -8.33 -10.96
N PRO A 265 3.34 -8.58 -12.08
CA PRO A 265 3.04 -9.70 -12.95
C PRO A 265 3.45 -11.04 -12.32
N GLY A 266 2.63 -12.08 -12.47
CA GLY A 266 2.91 -13.40 -11.93
C GLY A 266 1.68 -14.29 -11.96
N ASP A 267 1.77 -15.44 -11.30
CA ASP A 267 0.73 -16.46 -11.29
C ASP A 267 0.48 -17.00 -9.88
N SER A 268 -0.79 -17.32 -9.59
CA SER A 268 -1.15 -18.01 -8.34
C SER A 268 -0.84 -19.50 -8.44
N THR A 269 -0.28 -20.05 -7.37
CA THR A 269 0.02 -21.48 -7.26
C THR A 269 -0.18 -21.97 -5.83
N HIS A 270 -0.23 -23.27 -5.63
CA HIS A 270 -0.30 -23.87 -4.31
C HIS A 270 1.09 -24.25 -3.79
N ASP A 271 1.47 -23.68 -2.65
CA ASP A 271 2.69 -24.02 -1.89
C ASP A 271 2.31 -24.89 -0.71
N SER A 272 3.01 -26.03 -0.54
CA SER A 272 2.69 -27.00 0.51
C SER A 272 2.84 -26.46 1.93
N SER A 273 3.64 -25.40 2.12
CA SER A 273 3.93 -24.81 3.43
C SER A 273 3.09 -23.55 3.70
N ASN A 274 2.70 -22.83 2.64
CA ASN A 274 2.08 -21.49 2.75
C ASN A 274 0.64 -21.45 2.16
N GLY A 275 0.13 -22.57 1.65
CA GLY A 275 -1.15 -22.62 0.94
C GLY A 275 -1.08 -21.91 -0.41
N ASP A 276 -2.16 -21.22 -0.80
CA ASP A 276 -2.17 -20.51 -2.07
C ASP A 276 -1.29 -19.27 -1.98
N VAL A 277 -0.34 -19.14 -2.89
CA VAL A 277 0.64 -18.07 -2.99
C VAL A 277 0.66 -17.50 -4.41
N PHE A 278 1.12 -16.27 -4.54
CA PHE A 278 1.38 -15.63 -5.81
C PHE A 278 2.89 -15.61 -6.09
N VAL A 279 3.32 -16.19 -7.22
CA VAL A 279 4.73 -16.22 -7.61
C VAL A 279 4.97 -15.15 -8.66
N PRO A 280 5.83 -14.14 -8.39
CA PRO A 280 6.09 -13.07 -9.33
C PRO A 280 6.89 -13.55 -10.56
N ASN A 281 6.54 -13.01 -11.72
CA ASN A 281 7.36 -13.14 -12.93
C ASN A 281 8.43 -12.05 -12.93
N MET A 282 9.62 -12.36 -12.44
CA MET A 282 10.69 -11.38 -12.22
C MET A 282 11.14 -10.69 -13.50
N HIS A 283 11.17 -11.38 -14.65
CA HIS A 283 11.55 -10.78 -15.91
C HIS A 283 10.55 -9.71 -16.38
N LYS A 284 9.27 -10.01 -16.30
CA LYS A 284 8.22 -9.02 -16.60
C LYS A 284 8.19 -7.89 -15.58
N LEU A 285 8.41 -8.22 -14.30
CA LEU A 285 8.44 -7.22 -13.24
C LEU A 285 9.62 -6.26 -13.41
N GLN A 286 10.80 -6.75 -13.80
CA GLN A 286 11.96 -5.91 -14.08
C GLN A 286 11.69 -4.89 -15.19
N THR A 287 11.08 -5.34 -16.30
CA THR A 287 10.69 -4.46 -17.40
C THR A 287 9.69 -3.41 -16.92
N LEU A 288 8.65 -3.83 -16.18
CA LEU A 288 7.62 -2.95 -15.64
C LEU A 288 8.19 -1.90 -14.68
N VAL A 289 9.08 -2.30 -13.77
CA VAL A 289 9.73 -1.40 -12.81
C VAL A 289 10.61 -0.38 -13.53
N GLN A 290 11.34 -0.79 -14.56
CA GLN A 290 12.13 0.13 -15.37
C GLN A 290 11.26 1.17 -16.08
N GLU A 291 10.15 0.75 -16.66
CA GLU A 291 9.18 1.63 -17.34
C GLU A 291 8.51 2.61 -16.37
N MET A 292 8.05 2.12 -15.22
CA MET A 292 7.27 2.91 -14.27
C MET A 292 8.12 3.78 -13.35
N PHE A 293 9.28 3.28 -12.91
CA PHE A 293 10.06 3.90 -11.83
C PHE A 293 11.47 4.31 -12.26
N GLY A 294 11.90 3.98 -13.49
CA GLY A 294 13.23 4.29 -14.02
C GLY A 294 14.37 3.54 -13.31
N VAL A 295 14.07 2.44 -12.62
CA VAL A 295 15.05 1.63 -11.88
C VAL A 295 15.46 0.44 -12.74
N SER A 296 16.78 0.14 -12.83
CA SER A 296 17.30 -0.96 -13.69
C SER A 296 16.82 -2.35 -13.27
N GLY A 297 16.45 -2.51 -12.01
CA GLY A 297 15.97 -3.78 -11.45
C GLY A 297 17.03 -4.90 -11.40
N GLU A 298 18.32 -4.57 -11.55
CA GLU A 298 19.40 -5.55 -11.55
C GLU A 298 19.51 -6.37 -10.25
N ASN A 299 19.06 -5.77 -9.14
CA ASN A 299 19.17 -6.34 -7.79
C ASN A 299 17.83 -6.79 -7.22
N MET A 300 16.81 -6.93 -8.06
CA MET A 300 15.49 -7.40 -7.62
C MET A 300 15.51 -8.88 -7.27
N SER A 301 14.92 -9.24 -6.15
CA SER A 301 14.76 -10.64 -5.76
C SER A 301 13.57 -10.88 -4.82
N TYR A 302 12.97 -12.05 -4.96
CA TYR A 302 12.05 -12.62 -3.99
C TYR A 302 12.58 -13.89 -3.33
N ALA A 303 13.75 -14.36 -3.78
CA ALA A 303 14.34 -15.64 -3.41
C ALA A 303 15.24 -15.53 -2.17
N ASP A 304 15.69 -16.71 -1.70
CA ASP A 304 16.68 -16.85 -0.64
C ASP A 304 18.01 -16.24 -1.09
N PRO A 305 18.64 -15.37 -0.30
CA PRO A 305 19.96 -14.85 -0.59
C PRO A 305 21.04 -15.92 -0.82
N GLU A 306 20.95 -17.04 -0.12
CA GLU A 306 21.90 -18.14 -0.29
C GLU A 306 21.71 -18.92 -1.60
N GLU A 307 20.47 -18.91 -2.15
CA GLU A 307 20.17 -19.51 -3.46
C GLU A 307 20.57 -18.58 -4.62
N THR A 308 20.68 -17.27 -4.36
CA THR A 308 20.99 -16.23 -5.36
C THR A 308 22.03 -15.24 -4.84
N PRO A 309 23.22 -15.67 -4.44
CA PRO A 309 24.20 -14.80 -3.80
C PRO A 309 24.65 -13.59 -4.65
N GLU A 310 24.61 -13.74 -5.97
CA GLU A 310 25.01 -12.67 -6.91
C GLU A 310 24.07 -11.46 -6.85
N LEU A 311 22.80 -11.65 -6.53
CA LEU A 311 21.82 -10.58 -6.40
C LEU A 311 22.02 -9.72 -5.14
N TYR A 312 22.76 -10.21 -4.18
CA TYR A 312 22.96 -9.55 -2.89
C TYR A 312 24.37 -8.95 -2.70
N SER A 313 25.27 -9.20 -3.63
CA SER A 313 26.68 -8.76 -3.52
C SER A 313 26.89 -7.28 -3.81
N SER A 314 25.94 -6.59 -4.39
CA SER A 314 26.11 -5.23 -4.95
C SER A 314 25.67 -4.09 -4.03
N GLY A 315 25.38 -4.34 -2.75
CA GLY A 315 25.07 -3.27 -1.79
C GLY A 315 23.79 -2.46 -2.09
N TYR A 316 22.84 -3.05 -2.81
CA TYR A 316 21.60 -2.41 -3.25
C TYR A 316 20.67 -1.96 -2.11
N MET A 317 21.10 -2.17 -0.89
CA MET A 317 20.31 -1.96 0.32
C MET A 317 20.38 -0.53 0.87
N THR A 318 20.84 0.43 0.11
CA THR A 318 20.63 1.83 0.44
C THR A 318 19.19 2.20 0.11
N LEU A 319 18.33 1.92 1.02
CA LEU A 319 16.96 2.40 1.04
C LEU A 319 17.02 3.90 1.19
N GLY A 320 16.64 4.68 0.22
CA GLY A 320 16.72 6.14 0.23
C GLY A 320 16.17 6.78 1.52
N GLY A 321 17.04 6.97 2.50
CA GLY A 321 16.69 7.40 3.87
C GLY A 321 16.23 6.29 4.83
N TYR A 322 15.98 5.07 4.37
CA TYR A 322 15.77 3.89 5.19
C TYR A 322 17.10 3.15 5.38
N VAL A 323 17.98 3.71 6.15
CA VAL A 323 19.05 2.93 6.73
C VAL A 323 18.53 2.43 8.07
N ARG A 324 18.09 1.18 8.15
CA ARG A 324 18.16 0.54 9.44
C ARG A 324 19.60 0.59 9.90
N SER A 325 19.82 1.01 11.14
CA SER A 325 21.11 0.87 11.78
C SER A 325 21.57 -0.59 11.59
N THR A 326 22.84 -0.79 11.41
CA THR A 326 23.49 -2.10 11.22
C THR A 326 23.21 -3.11 12.33
N ASP A 327 22.52 -2.71 13.39
CA ASP A 327 22.12 -3.51 14.54
C ASP A 327 20.75 -4.18 14.41
N SER A 328 20.02 -3.94 13.35
CA SER A 328 18.70 -4.55 13.15
C SER A 328 18.82 -5.80 12.26
N GLY A 329 18.49 -6.95 12.85
CA GLY A 329 18.78 -8.27 12.34
C GLY A 329 18.40 -8.61 10.89
N VAL A 330 17.38 -8.01 10.28
CA VAL A 330 16.97 -8.38 8.90
C VAL A 330 17.97 -7.86 7.86
N LEU A 331 18.50 -6.66 8.03
CA LEU A 331 19.54 -6.13 7.12
C LEU A 331 20.94 -6.66 7.46
N GLY A 332 21.22 -6.94 8.74
CA GLY A 332 22.48 -7.56 9.14
C GLY A 332 22.68 -8.95 8.56
N SER A 333 21.61 -9.74 8.44
CA SER A 333 21.66 -11.08 7.82
C SER A 333 21.74 -11.05 6.28
N LEU A 334 21.31 -9.96 5.67
CA LEU A 334 21.41 -9.77 4.22
C LEU A 334 22.75 -9.16 3.78
N ARG A 335 23.56 -8.71 4.73
CA ARG A 335 24.95 -8.28 4.54
C ARG A 335 25.93 -9.39 4.92
N ALA A 336 25.61 -10.62 4.61
CA ALA A 336 26.58 -11.67 4.80
C ALA A 336 27.78 -11.42 3.90
N SER A 337 28.85 -11.01 4.58
CA SER A 337 30.26 -11.06 4.19
C SER A 337 30.60 -10.86 2.72
#